data_5fda2ba79738c696595eedbc5923c41f
#
_entry.id   5fda2ba79738c696595eedbc5923c41f
#
_cell.length_a   1.000
_cell.length_b   1.000
_cell.length_c   1.000
_cell.angle_alpha   90.00
_cell.angle_beta   90.00
_cell.angle_gamma   90.00
#
_symmetry.space_group_name_H-M   'P 1'
#
loop_
_entity.id
_entity.type
_entity.pdbx_description
1 polymer ?
#
loop_
_entity_poly.entity_id
_entity_poly.type
_entity_poly.pdbx_seq_one_letter_code
_entity_poly.pdbx_strand_id
1 'polypeptide(L)'
;MTTTTVSSLTAARAEALFNSRLATGSQPAYDVVQEAIVIAIRAHGGVRGCAADVAAEYGHHPELAVPRMRWARAVVERLYQQRRPRKAVARA
;
A
#
# COMPACT_ATOMS: atom_id res chain seq x y z
N MET A 1 -4.26 1.59 -21.31
CA MET A 1 -4.41 1.38 -21.06
C MET A 1 -4.22 0.59 -20.13
N THR A 2 -4.10 0.14 -19.94
CA THR A 2 -3.84 -0.78 -19.22
C THR A 2 -3.11 -0.49 -18.06
N THR A 3 -2.43 0.32 -18.04
CA THR A 3 -1.72 0.59 -16.97
C THR A 3 -2.46 0.65 -15.77
N THR A 4 -3.60 1.01 -15.84
CA THR A 4 -4.32 1.17 -14.69
C THR A 4 -4.70 -0.02 -14.06
N THR A 5 -4.75 -1.04 -14.73
CA THR A 5 -5.23 -2.20 -14.15
C THR A 5 -4.42 -2.66 -13.04
N VAL A 6 -3.20 -2.54 -13.11
CA VAL A 6 -2.45 -3.05 -12.12
C VAL A 6 -2.69 -2.34 -10.93
N SER A 7 -3.02 -1.18 -11.04
CA SER A 7 -3.14 -0.41 -9.95
C SER A 7 -4.22 -0.63 -9.00
N SER A 8 -5.23 -1.40 -9.34
CA SER A 8 -6.31 -1.62 -8.41
C SER A 8 -5.82 -2.32 -7.17
N LEU A 9 -5.04 -3.38 -7.31
CA LEU A 9 -4.54 -4.10 -6.17
C LEU A 9 -3.44 -3.32 -5.47
N THR A 10 -2.59 -2.68 -6.23
CA THR A 10 -1.54 -1.86 -5.64
C THR A 10 -2.16 -0.72 -4.84
N ALA A 11 -3.20 -0.12 -5.36
CA ALA A 11 -3.86 0.98 -4.66
C ALA A 11 -4.48 0.49 -3.36
N ALA A 12 -5.13 -0.67 -3.38
CA ALA A 12 -5.75 -1.20 -2.17
C ALA A 12 -4.71 -1.49 -1.10
N ARG A 13 -3.58 -2.07 -1.50
CA ARG A 13 -2.50 -2.35 -0.56
C ARG A 13 -1.91 -1.06 -0.01
N ALA A 14 -1.70 -0.08 -0.86
CA ALA A 14 -1.11 1.18 -0.42
C ALA A 14 -2.05 1.92 0.54
N GLU A 15 -3.35 1.87 0.28
CA GLU A 15 -4.31 2.52 1.15
C GLU A 15 -4.37 1.84 2.50
N ALA A 16 -4.27 0.52 2.53
CA ALA A 16 -4.22 -0.20 3.79
C ALA A 16 -2.95 0.15 4.54
N LEU A 17 -1.82 0.17 3.85
CA LEU A 17 -0.55 0.49 4.49
C LEU A 17 -0.55 1.93 5.00
N PHE A 18 -1.16 2.83 4.28
CA PHE A 18 -1.31 4.22 4.71
C PHE A 18 -2.01 4.27 6.08
N ASN A 19 -2.98 3.39 6.29
CA ASN A 19 -3.74 3.36 7.54
C ASN A 19 -3.08 2.53 8.64
N SER A 20 -1.91 1.99 8.37
CA SER A 20 -1.24 1.15 9.35
C SER A 20 -0.48 1.98 10.35
N ARG A 21 0.14 1.31 11.29
CA ARG A 21 0.93 1.99 12.31
C ARG A 21 2.38 2.15 11.91
N LEU A 22 2.75 1.69 10.72
CA LEU A 22 4.14 1.80 10.31
C LEU A 22 4.48 3.26 10.00
N ALA A 23 5.69 3.64 10.35
CA ALA A 23 6.10 5.03 10.19
C ALA A 23 6.36 5.39 8.74
N THR A 24 5.95 6.56 8.34
CA THR A 24 6.28 7.08 7.02
C THR A 24 7.79 7.16 6.90
N GLY A 25 8.31 6.72 5.81
CA GLY A 25 9.76 6.72 5.57
C GLY A 25 10.47 5.47 6.02
N SER A 26 9.79 4.59 6.76
CA SER A 26 10.45 3.36 7.20
C SER A 26 10.56 2.38 6.03
N GLN A 27 11.38 1.38 6.19
CA GLN A 27 11.58 0.36 5.15
C GLN A 27 11.31 -1.01 5.74
N PRO A 28 10.05 -1.33 5.98
CA PRO A 28 9.72 -2.59 6.62
C PRO A 28 9.88 -3.77 5.70
N ALA A 29 10.09 -4.93 6.28
CA ALA A 29 10.19 -6.17 5.53
C ALA A 29 8.83 -6.61 5.02
N TYR A 30 8.84 -7.51 4.06
CA TYR A 30 7.61 -7.96 3.41
C TYR A 30 6.59 -8.50 4.40
N ASP A 31 7.00 -9.37 5.30
CA ASP A 31 6.07 -10.00 6.23
C ASP A 31 5.48 -8.98 7.20
N VAL A 32 6.24 -7.97 7.56
CA VAL A 32 5.74 -6.92 8.42
C VAL A 32 4.67 -6.12 7.68
N VAL A 33 4.89 -5.83 6.41
CA VAL A 33 3.95 -5.08 5.61
C VAL A 33 2.68 -5.90 5.38
N GLN A 34 2.82 -7.19 5.10
CA GLN A 34 1.68 -8.07 4.92
C GLN A 34 0.77 -8.04 6.13
N GLU A 35 1.37 -8.18 7.31
CA GLU A 35 0.59 -8.19 8.52
C GLU A 35 -0.04 -6.83 8.77
N ALA A 36 0.69 -5.76 8.53
CA ALA A 36 0.17 -4.42 8.73
C ALA A 36 -1.03 -4.15 7.83
N ILE A 37 -0.99 -4.64 6.60
CA ILE A 37 -2.10 -4.49 5.68
C ILE A 37 -3.33 -5.24 6.18
N VAL A 38 -3.15 -6.47 6.64
CA VAL A 38 -4.26 -7.26 7.12
C VAL A 38 -4.91 -6.58 8.34
N ILE A 39 -4.08 -6.12 9.25
CA ILE A 39 -4.58 -5.47 10.45
C ILE A 39 -5.33 -4.19 10.09
N ALA A 40 -4.79 -3.40 9.17
CA ALA A 40 -5.41 -2.15 8.78
C ALA A 40 -6.77 -2.39 8.11
N ILE A 41 -6.85 -3.39 7.26
CA ILE A 41 -8.09 -3.70 6.57
C ILE A 41 -9.16 -4.08 7.58
N ARG A 42 -8.80 -4.87 8.58
CA ARG A 42 -9.77 -5.24 9.59
C ARG A 42 -10.18 -4.06 10.45
N ALA A 43 -9.24 -3.23 10.82
CA ALA A 43 -9.52 -2.13 11.72
C ALA A 43 -10.32 -1.01 11.06
N HIS A 44 -10.21 -0.87 9.76
CA HIS A 44 -10.81 0.26 9.06
C HIS A 44 -12.03 -0.10 8.21
N GLY A 45 -12.57 -1.29 8.43
CA GLY A 45 -13.80 -1.65 7.74
C GLY A 45 -13.62 -2.13 6.33
N GLY A 46 -12.54 -2.84 6.06
CA GLY A 46 -12.30 -3.43 4.76
C GLY A 46 -11.55 -2.48 3.83
N VAL A 47 -11.41 -2.89 2.60
CA VAL A 47 -10.70 -2.09 1.61
C VAL A 47 -11.39 -0.75 1.40
N ARG A 48 -12.73 -0.76 1.39
CA ARG A 48 -13.48 0.48 1.19
C ARG A 48 -13.31 1.42 2.37
N GLY A 49 -13.26 0.89 3.57
CA GLY A 49 -13.04 1.72 4.75
C GLY A 49 -11.66 2.34 4.74
N CYS A 50 -10.65 1.58 4.29
CA CYS A 50 -9.31 2.14 4.18
C CYS A 50 -9.30 3.28 3.17
N ALA A 51 -9.96 3.11 2.04
CA ALA A 51 -10.00 4.16 1.02
C ALA A 51 -10.69 5.42 1.54
N ALA A 52 -11.76 5.23 2.29
CA ALA A 52 -12.49 6.37 2.85
C ALA A 52 -11.64 7.14 3.85
N ASP A 53 -10.86 6.41 4.65
CA ASP A 53 -10.02 7.06 5.64
C ASP A 53 -8.86 7.80 5.00
N VAL A 54 -8.32 7.26 3.91
CA VAL A 54 -7.29 7.97 3.16
C VAL A 54 -7.87 9.28 2.61
N ALA A 55 -9.07 9.21 2.04
CA ALA A 55 -9.69 10.40 1.48
C ALA A 55 -9.90 11.46 2.56
N ALA A 56 -10.30 11.03 3.75
CA ALA A 56 -10.51 11.95 4.84
C ALA A 56 -9.21 12.63 5.25
N GLU A 57 -8.12 11.86 5.28
CA GLU A 57 -6.84 12.44 5.64
C GLU A 57 -6.36 13.44 4.60
N TYR A 58 -6.60 13.17 3.34
CA TYR A 58 -6.26 14.11 2.28
C TYR A 58 -7.04 15.42 2.46
N GLY A 59 -8.27 15.31 2.93
CA GLY A 59 -9.08 16.50 3.17
C GLY A 59 -8.65 17.28 4.39
N HIS A 60 -8.20 16.58 5.44
CA HIS A 60 -7.86 17.24 6.69
C HIS A 60 -6.40 17.64 6.77
N HIS A 61 -5.51 16.82 6.29
CA HIS A 61 -4.08 17.04 6.45
C HIS A 61 -3.32 16.66 5.20
N PRO A 62 -3.54 17.38 4.10
CA PRO A 62 -2.88 17.02 2.84
C PRO A 62 -1.38 17.07 2.94
N GLU A 63 -0.85 17.95 3.78
CA GLU A 63 0.60 18.07 3.92
C GLU A 63 1.23 16.83 4.52
N LEU A 64 0.45 16.03 5.26
CA LEU A 64 0.94 14.79 5.80
C LEU A 64 0.52 13.60 4.95
N ALA A 65 -0.65 13.71 4.34
CA ALA A 65 -1.19 12.60 3.57
C ALA A 65 -0.41 12.35 2.29
N VAL A 66 -0.01 13.39 1.61
CA VAL A 66 0.69 13.22 0.33
C VAL A 66 2.02 12.48 0.50
N PRO A 67 2.91 12.90 1.40
CA PRO A 67 4.15 12.16 1.57
C PRO A 67 3.93 10.75 2.11
N ARG A 68 2.91 10.56 2.95
CA ARG A 68 2.65 9.24 3.48
C ARG A 68 2.18 8.29 2.38
N MET A 69 1.29 8.75 1.51
CA MET A 69 0.84 7.90 0.41
C MET A 69 1.99 7.62 -0.56
N ARG A 70 2.86 8.57 -0.79
CA ARG A 70 4.01 8.35 -1.64
C ARG A 70 4.89 7.25 -1.06
N TRP A 71 5.11 7.29 0.25
CA TRP A 71 5.86 6.26 0.94
C TRP A 71 5.15 4.90 0.85
N ALA A 72 3.83 4.87 1.11
CA ALA A 72 3.09 3.63 1.10
C ALA A 72 3.14 2.97 -0.28
N ARG A 73 2.98 3.75 -1.32
CA ARG A 73 3.02 3.21 -2.68
C ARG A 73 4.41 2.69 -3.03
N ALA A 74 5.43 3.40 -2.63
CA ALA A 74 6.79 2.97 -2.91
C ALA A 74 7.11 1.64 -2.21
N VAL A 75 6.66 1.49 -0.96
CA VAL A 75 6.88 0.25 -0.22
C VAL A 75 6.16 -0.91 -0.90
N VAL A 76 4.90 -0.70 -1.26
CA VAL A 76 4.12 -1.76 -1.87
C VAL A 76 4.71 -2.14 -3.21
N GLU A 77 5.06 -1.17 -4.01
CA GLU A 77 5.60 -1.47 -5.33
C GLU A 77 6.92 -2.22 -5.23
N ARG A 78 7.76 -1.79 -4.32
CA ARG A 78 9.05 -2.46 -4.15
C ARG A 78 8.89 -3.89 -3.67
N LEU A 79 8.08 -4.10 -2.65
CA LEU A 79 7.98 -5.42 -2.05
C LEU A 79 7.16 -6.39 -2.87
N TYR A 80 6.07 -5.96 -3.44
CA TYR A 80 5.20 -6.88 -4.16
C TYR A 80 5.69 -7.14 -5.57
N GLN A 81 6.34 -6.19 -6.18
CA GLN A 81 6.93 -6.46 -7.46
C GLN A 81 8.09 -7.39 -7.35
N GLN A 82 8.87 -7.28 -6.31
CA GLN A 82 9.99 -8.17 -6.11
C GLN A 82 9.58 -9.58 -5.82
N ARG A 83 8.38 -9.77 -5.28
CA ARG A 83 7.94 -11.11 -4.98
C ARG A 83 7.14 -11.73 -6.10
N ARG A 84 6.89 -11.01 -7.18
CA ARG A 84 6.19 -11.57 -8.27
C ARG A 84 6.98 -12.65 -8.86
N PRO A 85 6.34 -13.63 -9.30
CA PRO A 85 7.02 -14.75 -9.93
C PRO A 85 7.68 -14.22 -11.13
N ARG A 86 8.90 -14.31 -11.24
CA ARG A 86 9.47 -13.89 -12.34
C ARG A 86 9.67 -14.87 -13.20
N LYS A 87 9.02 -15.62 -13.26
CA LYS A 87 9.02 -16.58 -14.07
C LYS A 87 9.85 -16.39 -15.09
N ALA A 88 9.80 -15.61 -15.43
CA ALA A 88 10.45 -15.37 -16.51
C ALA A 88 11.79 -15.73 -16.34
N VAL A 89 12.13 -15.54 -15.53
CA VAL A 89 13.30 -15.68 -15.39
C VAL A 89 13.75 -16.77 -15.47
N ALA A 90 13.34 -17.13 -15.16
CA ALA A 90 13.77 -18.05 -15.17
C ALA A 90 14.28 -18.58 -16.05
N ARG A 91 14.37 -18.85 -16.50
CA ARG A 91 14.65 -19.43 -17.25
C ARG A 91 15.39 -19.33 -17.78
N ALA A 92 15.61 -19.16 -17.77
CA ALA A 92 16.28 -19.09 -18.45
C ALA A 92 17.05 -19.63 -18.49
#